data_2387a74e94a5227060df8e3928f5c720
#
_entry.id   2387a74e94a5227060df8e3928f5c720
#
_cell.length_a   1.000
_cell.length_b   1.000
_cell.length_c   1.000
_cell.angle_alpha   90.00
_cell.angle_beta   90.00
_cell.angle_gamma   90.00
#
_symmetry.space_group_name_H-M   'P 1'
#
loop_
_entity.id
_entity.type
_entity.pdbx_description
1 polymer ?
#
loop_
_entity_poly.entity_id
_entity_poly.type
_entity_poly.pdbx_seq_one_letter_code
_entity_poly.pdbx_strand_id
1 'polypeptide(L)'
;HLYLDGSTRNRAEVIEAFTSGQEPVFLISLKAGGFGLNLTEADHVFIMDPWWNPAAEQQAVDRIHRIGQDKEVHVYRLVAEGTIEEKVMQLKESKAALFDAVVGEGEFASAAVTAEDVRELFAPAVER
;
A
#
# COMPACT_ATOMS: atom_id res chain seq x y z
N HIS A 1 16.51 8.03 -10.52
CA HIS A 1 15.44 7.84 -9.53
C HIS A 1 15.64 8.75 -8.32
N LEU A 2 14.55 9.18 -7.74
CA LEU A 2 14.53 9.94 -6.50
C LEU A 2 14.25 9.03 -5.32
N TYR A 3 14.66 9.46 -4.13
CA TYR A 3 14.49 8.70 -2.92
C TYR A 3 14.05 9.60 -1.75
N LEU A 4 13.04 9.15 -0.99
CA LEU A 4 12.55 9.86 0.18
C LEU A 4 12.27 8.88 1.31
N ASP A 5 12.98 9.05 2.42
CA ASP A 5 12.78 8.29 3.65
C ASP A 5 12.72 9.19 4.89
N GLY A 6 12.75 8.57 6.08
CA GLY A 6 12.75 9.29 7.35
C GLY A 6 13.96 10.19 7.58
N SER A 7 15.08 9.94 6.91
CA SER A 7 16.34 10.69 7.04
C SER A 7 16.48 11.83 6.03
N THR A 8 15.62 11.88 5.00
CA THR A 8 15.66 12.89 3.94
C THR A 8 15.38 14.28 4.50
N ARG A 9 16.36 15.20 4.39
CA ARG A 9 16.26 16.56 4.91
C ARG A 9 15.67 17.54 3.89
N ASN A 10 16.02 17.40 2.61
CA ASN A 10 15.61 18.29 1.51
C ASN A 10 14.34 17.77 0.80
N ARG A 11 13.32 17.45 1.54
CA ARG A 11 12.08 16.82 1.01
C ARG A 11 11.41 17.62 -0.09
N ALA A 12 11.36 18.94 0.06
CA ALA A 12 10.71 19.83 -0.91
C ALA A 12 11.41 19.77 -2.28
N GLU A 13 12.72 19.78 -2.31
CA GLU A 13 13.52 19.69 -3.54
C GLU A 13 13.34 18.35 -4.25
N VAL A 14 13.29 17.26 -3.47
CA VAL A 14 13.06 15.90 -4.01
C VAL A 14 11.66 15.79 -4.64
N ILE A 15 10.66 16.36 -3.99
CA ILE A 15 9.28 16.35 -4.50
C ILE A 15 9.19 17.22 -5.77
N GLU A 16 9.80 18.42 -5.76
CA GLU A 16 9.84 19.31 -6.91
C GLU A 16 10.54 18.66 -8.12
N ALA A 17 11.64 17.97 -7.89
CA ALA A 17 12.36 17.24 -8.93
C ALA A 17 11.49 16.14 -9.56
N PHE A 18 10.65 15.47 -8.78
CA PHE A 18 9.71 14.48 -9.29
C PHE A 18 8.56 15.15 -10.06
N THR A 19 7.92 16.15 -9.48
CA THR A 19 6.75 16.83 -10.09
C THR A 19 7.13 17.60 -11.36
N SER A 20 8.38 18.04 -11.49
CA SER A 20 8.92 18.64 -12.72
C SER A 20 9.28 17.63 -13.81
N GLY A 21 9.12 16.32 -13.55
CA GLY A 21 9.38 15.26 -14.51
C GLY A 21 10.87 14.99 -14.80
N GLN A 22 11.77 15.42 -13.93
CA GLN A 22 13.21 15.20 -14.10
C GLN A 22 13.59 13.71 -13.94
N GLU A 23 12.84 12.98 -13.11
CA GLU A 23 13.10 11.58 -12.82
C GLU A 23 11.84 10.74 -12.94
N PRO A 24 11.88 9.61 -13.65
CA PRO A 24 10.68 8.79 -13.90
C PRO A 24 10.29 7.90 -12.73
N VAL A 25 11.17 7.71 -11.75
CA VAL A 25 10.96 6.79 -10.62
C VAL A 25 11.21 7.48 -9.30
N PHE A 26 10.25 7.35 -8.38
CA PHE A 26 10.34 7.89 -7.04
C PHE A 26 10.15 6.76 -6.00
N LEU A 27 11.19 6.49 -5.24
CA LEU A 27 11.19 5.51 -4.16
C LEU A 27 10.84 6.21 -2.85
N ILE A 28 9.75 5.77 -2.21
CA ILE A 28 9.25 6.39 -0.98
C ILE A 28 9.04 5.31 0.10
N SER A 29 9.62 5.53 1.26
CA SER A 29 9.27 4.74 2.44
C SER A 29 7.82 5.06 2.88
N LEU A 30 7.01 4.02 3.14
CA LEU A 30 5.62 4.19 3.61
C LEU A 30 5.51 5.09 4.85
N LYS A 31 6.45 4.96 5.79
CA LYS A 31 6.51 5.78 7.01
C LYS A 31 6.94 7.21 6.73
N ALA A 32 7.89 7.42 5.84
CA ALA A 32 8.43 8.75 5.55
C ALA A 32 7.51 9.59 4.68
N GLY A 33 6.76 8.95 3.83
CA GLY A 33 5.74 9.58 3.01
C GLY A 33 4.57 10.13 3.82
N GLY A 34 4.65 10.20 5.11
CA GLY A 34 3.64 10.73 6.01
C GLY A 34 2.87 11.95 5.54
N PHE A 35 2.32 12.78 5.94
CA PHE A 35 1.34 13.81 5.67
C PHE A 35 1.62 14.68 4.43
N GLY A 36 0.64 14.75 3.55
CA GLY A 36 0.47 15.89 2.63
C GLY A 36 1.22 15.83 1.30
N LEU A 37 1.90 14.75 0.94
CA LEU A 37 2.51 14.64 -0.38
C LEU A 37 1.44 14.60 -1.47
N ASN A 38 1.60 15.44 -2.48
CA ASN A 38 0.81 15.41 -3.70
C ASN A 38 1.71 14.91 -4.85
N LEU A 39 1.37 13.74 -5.41
CA LEU A 39 2.16 13.06 -6.43
C LEU A 39 1.29 12.73 -7.66
N THR A 40 0.45 13.67 -8.06
CA THR A 40 -0.50 13.50 -9.18
C THR A 40 0.17 13.31 -10.54
N GLU A 41 1.47 13.55 -10.65
CA GLU A 41 2.26 13.25 -11.85
C GLU A 41 2.47 11.75 -12.06
N ALA A 42 2.41 10.96 -10.98
CA ALA A 42 2.51 9.51 -11.05
C ALA A 42 1.18 8.89 -11.50
N ASP A 43 1.27 7.85 -12.31
CA ASP A 43 0.15 7.02 -12.76
C ASP A 43 0.33 5.55 -12.38
N HIS A 44 1.52 5.16 -11.94
CA HIS A 44 1.84 3.80 -11.49
C HIS A 44 2.40 3.79 -10.08
N VAL A 45 1.85 2.90 -9.24
CA VAL A 45 2.28 2.68 -7.85
C VAL A 45 2.69 1.23 -7.67
N PHE A 46 3.91 1.00 -7.20
CA PHE A 46 4.40 -0.33 -6.85
C PHE A 46 4.57 -0.42 -5.33
N ILE A 47 3.75 -1.24 -4.68
CA ILE A 47 3.86 -1.55 -3.26
C ILE A 47 4.74 -2.78 -3.12
N MET A 48 6.01 -2.56 -2.74
CA MET A 48 7.03 -3.61 -2.65
C MET A 48 6.92 -4.44 -1.37
N ASP A 49 6.33 -3.88 -0.32
CA ASP A 49 6.20 -4.48 1.01
C ASP A 49 4.76 -4.26 1.49
N PRO A 50 3.81 -5.14 1.10
CA PRO A 50 2.42 -4.99 1.48
C PRO A 50 2.26 -5.08 2.99
N TRP A 51 1.75 -4.00 3.59
CA TRP A 51 1.56 -3.92 5.03
C TRP A 51 0.28 -4.63 5.46
N TRP A 52 0.28 -5.23 6.66
CA TRP A 52 -0.93 -5.81 7.25
C TRP A 52 -2.07 -4.80 7.33
N ASN A 53 -1.77 -3.55 7.72
CA ASN A 53 -2.77 -2.49 7.86
C ASN A 53 -3.12 -1.88 6.50
N PRO A 54 -4.32 -2.11 5.97
CA PRO A 54 -4.75 -1.55 4.69
C PRO A 54 -4.77 -0.02 4.68
N ALA A 55 -4.93 0.63 5.83
CA ALA A 55 -4.92 2.09 5.92
C ALA A 55 -3.57 2.70 5.51
N ALA A 56 -2.44 2.03 5.79
CA ALA A 56 -1.13 2.50 5.39
C ALA A 56 -0.93 2.41 3.87
N GLU A 57 -1.45 1.36 3.24
CA GLU A 57 -1.43 1.20 1.80
C GLU A 57 -2.36 2.22 1.13
N GLN A 58 -3.57 2.39 1.66
CA GLN A 58 -4.53 3.37 1.16
C GLN A 58 -3.96 4.79 1.20
N GLN A 59 -3.28 5.17 2.28
CA GLN A 59 -2.59 6.46 2.34
C GLN A 59 -1.54 6.62 1.23
N ALA A 60 -0.82 5.56 0.87
CA ALA A 60 0.15 5.61 -0.22
C ALA A 60 -0.53 5.85 -1.57
N VAL A 61 -1.64 5.18 -1.82
CA VAL A 61 -2.45 5.34 -3.04
C VAL A 61 -3.11 6.72 -3.11
N ASP A 62 -3.65 7.21 -2.01
CA ASP A 62 -4.33 8.51 -1.91
C ASP A 62 -3.41 9.72 -2.16
N ARG A 63 -2.09 9.52 -2.13
CA ARG A 63 -1.12 10.57 -2.52
C ARG A 63 -1.10 10.82 -4.01
N ILE A 64 -1.45 9.82 -4.78
CA ILE A 64 -1.43 9.83 -6.24
C ILE A 64 -2.86 10.03 -6.75
N HIS A 65 -3.82 9.31 -6.17
CA HIS A 65 -5.24 9.43 -6.51
C HIS A 65 -5.89 10.59 -5.75
N ARG A 66 -5.57 11.82 -6.16
CA ARG A 66 -6.07 13.06 -5.56
C ARG A 66 -6.80 13.94 -6.58
N ILE A 67 -7.46 14.98 -6.07
CA ILE A 67 -8.03 16.04 -6.91
C ILE A 67 -6.91 16.64 -7.77
N GLY A 68 -7.07 16.62 -9.10
CA GLY A 68 -6.06 17.02 -10.08
C GLY A 68 -5.35 15.84 -10.75
N GLN A 69 -5.69 14.60 -10.41
CA GLN A 69 -5.24 13.42 -11.14
C GLN A 69 -6.16 13.17 -12.33
N ASP A 70 -5.65 13.41 -13.53
CA ASP A 70 -6.38 13.22 -14.79
C ASP A 70 -6.09 11.87 -15.46
N LYS A 71 -5.14 11.10 -14.90
CA LYS A 71 -4.72 9.81 -15.44
C LYS A 71 -5.33 8.66 -14.65
N GLU A 72 -5.50 7.53 -15.30
CA GLU A 72 -5.81 6.27 -14.61
C GLU A 72 -4.60 5.83 -13.77
N VAL A 73 -4.84 5.56 -12.48
CA VAL A 73 -3.79 5.15 -11.56
C VAL A 73 -3.78 3.63 -11.43
N HIS A 74 -2.65 3.03 -11.79
CA HIS A 74 -2.42 1.60 -11.69
C HIS A 74 -1.65 1.27 -10.40
N VAL A 75 -2.22 0.40 -9.55
CA VAL A 75 -1.60 -0.01 -8.29
C VAL A 75 -1.21 -1.49 -8.34
N TYR A 76 0.07 -1.76 -8.20
CA TYR A 76 0.64 -3.10 -8.18
C TYR A 76 1.15 -3.45 -6.78
N ARG A 77 0.71 -4.59 -6.26
CA ARG A 77 1.23 -5.17 -5.03
C ARG A 77 2.13 -6.33 -5.36
N LEU A 78 3.41 -6.23 -5.00
CA LEU A 78 4.37 -7.30 -5.21
C LEU A 78 4.39 -8.19 -3.97
N VAL A 79 4.01 -9.44 -4.13
CA VAL A 79 3.91 -10.44 -3.07
C VAL A 79 4.76 -11.64 -3.46
N ALA A 80 5.63 -12.08 -2.56
CA ALA A 80 6.44 -13.26 -2.82
C ALA A 80 5.57 -14.53 -2.69
N GLU A 81 5.59 -15.38 -3.71
CA GLU A 81 4.85 -16.64 -3.75
C GLU A 81 5.36 -17.63 -2.68
N GLY A 82 4.46 -18.36 -2.05
CA GLY A 82 4.78 -19.34 -1.01
C GLY A 82 5.23 -18.75 0.34
N THR A 83 5.06 -17.46 0.54
CA THR A 83 5.47 -16.77 1.78
C THR A 83 4.28 -16.44 2.68
N ILE A 84 4.61 -16.02 3.90
CA ILE A 84 3.62 -15.48 4.84
C ILE A 84 2.91 -14.23 4.29
N GLU A 85 3.58 -13.45 3.45
CA GLU A 85 2.98 -12.27 2.80
C GLU A 85 1.81 -12.66 1.90
N GLU A 86 1.93 -13.72 1.12
CA GLU A 86 0.84 -14.23 0.30
C GLU A 86 -0.36 -14.65 1.16
N LYS A 87 -0.12 -15.38 2.25
CA LYS A 87 -1.17 -15.79 3.19
C LYS A 87 -1.84 -14.59 3.86
N VAL A 88 -1.08 -13.56 4.23
CA VAL A 88 -1.60 -12.32 4.78
C VAL A 88 -2.50 -11.63 3.76
N MET A 89 -2.14 -11.60 2.49
CA MET A 89 -2.97 -11.01 1.43
C MET A 89 -4.27 -11.79 1.25
N GLN A 90 -4.23 -13.11 1.19
CA GLN A 90 -5.41 -13.97 1.11
C GLN A 90 -6.36 -13.76 2.30
N LEU A 91 -5.80 -13.62 3.51
CA LEU A 91 -6.59 -13.34 4.71
C LEU A 91 -7.23 -11.94 4.67
N LYS A 92 -6.53 -10.93 4.18
CA LYS A 92 -7.10 -9.59 3.96
C LYS A 92 -8.30 -9.63 3.00
N GLU A 93 -8.15 -10.33 1.88
CA GLU A 93 -9.20 -10.46 0.86
C GLU A 93 -10.43 -11.19 1.41
N SER A 94 -10.23 -12.30 2.12
CA SER A 94 -11.32 -13.06 2.72
C SER A 94 -12.07 -12.27 3.78
N LYS A 95 -11.36 -11.48 4.59
CA LYS A 95 -11.98 -10.64 5.62
C LYS A 95 -12.65 -9.41 5.05
N ALA A 96 -12.13 -8.80 3.99
CA ALA A 96 -12.80 -7.72 3.28
C ALA A 96 -14.12 -8.19 2.69
N ALA A 97 -14.15 -9.35 2.03
CA ALA A 97 -15.37 -9.94 1.49
C ALA A 97 -16.42 -10.26 2.57
N LEU A 98 -15.97 -10.76 3.73
CA LEU A 98 -16.85 -10.99 4.88
C LEU A 98 -17.42 -9.68 5.45
N PHE A 99 -16.61 -8.64 5.53
CA PHE A 99 -17.02 -7.34 6.02
C PHE A 99 -18.06 -6.70 5.09
N ASP A 100 -17.82 -6.71 3.78
CA ASP A 100 -18.75 -6.20 2.78
C ASP A 100 -20.09 -6.95 2.79
N ALA A 101 -20.06 -8.27 3.06
CA ALA A 101 -21.26 -9.09 3.15
C ALA A 101 -22.09 -8.84 4.42
N VAL A 102 -21.46 -8.39 5.52
CA VAL A 102 -22.13 -8.26 6.83
C VAL A 102 -22.54 -6.82 7.14
N VAL A 103 -21.77 -5.82 6.72
CA VAL A 103 -21.92 -4.44 7.23
C VAL A 103 -22.38 -3.46 6.16
N GLY A 104 -22.18 -3.72 4.87
CA GLY A 104 -22.51 -2.75 3.80
C GLY A 104 -21.97 -1.35 4.11
N GLU A 105 -21.27 -0.70 3.26
CA GLU A 105 -20.76 0.69 3.32
C GLU A 105 -20.62 1.30 4.72
N GLY A 106 -19.55 1.05 5.42
CA GLY A 106 -19.24 1.75 6.66
C GLY A 106 -18.06 1.18 7.42
N GLU A 107 -17.05 2.02 7.60
CA GLU A 107 -15.88 1.88 8.46
C GLU A 107 -15.23 0.50 8.53
N PHE A 108 -14.00 0.41 8.02
CA PHE A 108 -13.06 -0.67 8.30
C PHE A 108 -12.79 -0.74 9.82
N ALA A 109 -13.77 -1.25 10.56
CA ALA A 109 -13.49 -1.77 11.88
C ALA A 109 -12.50 -2.92 11.68
N SER A 110 -11.35 -2.85 12.31
CA SER A 110 -10.35 -3.91 12.33
C SER A 110 -11.05 -5.23 12.68
N ALA A 111 -11.38 -6.02 11.65
CA ALA A 111 -11.84 -7.36 11.89
C ALA A 111 -10.73 -8.05 12.71
N ALA A 112 -10.99 -8.30 13.96
CA ALA A 112 -9.99 -8.79 14.89
C ALA A 112 -9.39 -10.09 14.32
N VAL A 113 -8.07 -10.10 14.18
CA VAL A 113 -7.35 -11.30 13.80
C VAL A 113 -7.58 -12.33 14.89
N THR A 114 -8.19 -13.45 14.54
CA THR A 114 -8.46 -14.51 15.50
C THR A 114 -7.22 -15.38 15.73
N ALA A 115 -7.20 -16.14 16.82
CA ALA A 115 -6.12 -17.10 17.07
C ALA A 115 -6.06 -18.20 15.97
N GLU A 116 -7.15 -18.45 15.28
CA GLU A 116 -7.23 -19.38 14.17
C GLU A 116 -6.57 -18.80 12.92
N ASP A 117 -6.81 -17.52 12.60
CA ASP A 117 -6.13 -16.78 11.52
C ASP A 117 -4.61 -16.82 11.71
N VAL A 118 -4.14 -16.61 12.96
CA VAL A 118 -2.71 -16.68 13.27
C VAL A 118 -2.14 -18.08 13.04
N ARG A 119 -2.86 -19.12 13.42
CA ARG A 119 -2.42 -20.51 13.19
C ARG A 119 -2.33 -20.84 11.71
N GLU A 120 -3.27 -20.36 10.91
CA GLU A 120 -3.31 -20.57 9.47
C GLU A 120 -2.14 -19.86 8.76
N LEU A 121 -1.75 -18.67 9.21
CA LEU A 121 -0.59 -17.96 8.69
C LEU A 121 0.73 -18.74 8.86
N PHE A 122 0.87 -19.47 9.97
CA PHE A 122 2.07 -20.27 10.28
C PHE A 122 1.96 -21.74 9.89
N ALA A 123 0.83 -22.18 9.35
CA ALA A 123 0.71 -23.54 8.83
C ALA A 123 1.67 -23.74 7.64
N PRO A 124 2.34 -24.89 7.52
CA PRO A 124 3.19 -25.16 6.37
C PRO A 124 2.37 -25.10 5.08
N ALA A 125 2.98 -24.55 4.02
CA ALA A 125 2.36 -24.57 2.70
C ALA A 125 2.10 -26.03 2.31
N VAL A 126 0.87 -26.34 1.97
CA VAL A 126 0.54 -27.67 1.42
C VAL A 126 1.13 -27.69 0.02
N GLU A 127 2.20 -28.45 -0.16
CA GLU A 127 2.73 -28.72 -1.50
C GLU A 127 1.62 -29.30 -2.38
N ARG A 128 1.34 -28.61 -3.45
CA ARG A 128 0.44 -29.11 -4.50
C ARG A 128 1.26 -29.81 -5.57
#